data_ddac48db379e5312e6aa02471ffe49b1
#
_entry.id   ddac48db379e5312e6aa02471ffe49b1
#
_cell.length_a   1.000
_cell.length_b   1.000
_cell.length_c   1.000
_cell.angle_alpha   90.00
_cell.angle_beta   90.00
_cell.angle_gamma   90.00
#
_symmetry.space_group_name_H-M   'P 1'
#
loop_
_entity.id
_entity.type
_entity.pdbx_description
1 polymer ?
#
loop_
_entity_poly.entity_id
_entity_poly.type
_entity_poly.pdbx_seq_one_letter_code
_entity_poly.pdbx_strand_id
1 'polypeptide(L)'
;MTIYMTPHITDDKIAAMDVFDAFRLGEELLDSRFPRDAARVLRKVVDAEPGHAGAWELLGRAHFAAAQLSPAEESFRRLVDLEPTSAWAQTALGLALDRQSRHREGVVHHRIAAAMGASPRDATRVELVDRPTG
;
A
#
# COMPACT_ATOMS: atom_id res chain seq x y z
N MET A 1 -9.04 -23.80 21.46
CA MET A 1 -7.94 -23.84 20.51
C MET A 1 -8.10 -22.71 19.51
N THR A 2 -7.10 -21.90 19.39
CA THR A 2 -7.16 -20.83 18.44
C THR A 2 -6.79 -21.37 17.07
N ILE A 3 -7.69 -21.26 16.16
CA ILE A 3 -7.44 -21.65 14.79
C ILE A 3 -7.03 -20.40 14.03
N TYR A 4 -5.78 -20.38 13.60
CA TYR A 4 -5.33 -19.32 12.74
C TYR A 4 -5.79 -19.64 11.33
N MET A 5 -6.89 -19.03 10.97
CA MET A 5 -7.39 -19.16 9.62
C MET A 5 -6.76 -18.09 8.78
N THR A 6 -5.80 -18.49 7.97
CA THR A 6 -5.49 -17.65 6.81
C THR A 6 -6.74 -17.62 5.94
N PRO A 7 -7.13 -16.46 5.46
CA PRO A 7 -8.29 -16.40 4.59
C PRO A 7 -8.05 -17.25 3.34
N HIS A 8 -8.99 -18.15 3.06
CA HIS A 8 -8.96 -18.92 1.82
C HIS A 8 -9.64 -18.13 0.71
N ILE A 9 -8.92 -17.16 0.18
CA ILE A 9 -9.43 -16.34 -0.92
C ILE A 9 -8.83 -16.88 -2.21
N THR A 10 -9.63 -17.60 -2.95
CA THR A 10 -9.21 -18.14 -4.23
C THR A 10 -9.27 -17.08 -5.33
N ASP A 11 -8.50 -17.28 -6.39
CA ASP A 11 -8.54 -16.38 -7.52
C ASP A 11 -9.92 -16.32 -8.17
N ASP A 12 -10.64 -17.44 -8.17
CA ASP A 12 -12.01 -17.48 -8.69
C ASP A 12 -12.95 -16.61 -7.88
N LYS A 13 -12.83 -16.60 -6.56
CA LYS A 13 -13.62 -15.74 -5.69
C LYS A 13 -13.31 -14.27 -5.94
N ILE A 14 -12.05 -13.94 -6.09
CA ILE A 14 -11.63 -12.57 -6.39
C ILE A 14 -12.19 -12.14 -7.75
N ALA A 15 -12.08 -13.00 -8.75
CA ALA A 15 -12.58 -12.69 -10.09
C ALA A 15 -14.09 -12.45 -10.11
N ALA A 16 -14.85 -13.20 -9.29
CA ALA A 16 -16.32 -13.09 -9.22
C ALA A 16 -16.80 -11.90 -8.41
N MET A 17 -15.96 -11.32 -7.59
CA MET A 17 -16.30 -10.22 -6.68
C MET A 17 -16.43 -8.91 -7.45
N ASP A 18 -17.39 -8.05 -7.10
CA ASP A 18 -17.41 -6.73 -7.70
C ASP A 18 -16.30 -5.83 -7.11
N VAL A 19 -16.01 -4.75 -7.81
CA VAL A 19 -14.90 -3.86 -7.46
C VAL A 19 -15.09 -3.21 -6.09
N PHE A 20 -16.33 -2.83 -5.76
CA PHE A 20 -16.63 -2.22 -4.47
C PHE A 20 -16.38 -3.20 -3.31
N ASP A 21 -16.86 -4.42 -3.45
CA ASP A 21 -16.65 -5.46 -2.43
C ASP A 21 -15.17 -5.83 -2.34
N ALA A 22 -14.47 -5.88 -3.45
CA ALA A 22 -13.03 -6.14 -3.48
C ALA A 22 -12.26 -5.04 -2.72
N PHE A 23 -12.63 -3.78 -2.94
CA PHE A 23 -11.99 -2.67 -2.23
C PHE A 23 -12.19 -2.78 -0.73
N ARG A 24 -13.42 -3.03 -0.29
CA ARG A 24 -13.73 -3.18 1.13
C ARG A 24 -13.01 -4.38 1.75
N LEU A 25 -13.00 -5.50 1.05
CA LEU A 25 -12.28 -6.68 1.53
C LEU A 25 -10.78 -6.42 1.65
N GLY A 26 -10.22 -5.69 0.69
CA GLY A 26 -8.81 -5.29 0.74
C GLY A 26 -8.49 -4.47 1.97
N GLU A 27 -9.34 -3.51 2.33
CA GLU A 27 -9.18 -2.73 3.57
C GLU A 27 -9.23 -3.64 4.80
N GLU A 28 -10.23 -4.51 4.87
CA GLU A 28 -10.40 -5.41 6.01
C GLU A 28 -9.21 -6.36 6.18
N LEU A 29 -8.71 -6.90 5.07
CA LEU A 29 -7.56 -7.80 5.09
C LEU A 29 -6.30 -7.08 5.54
N LEU A 30 -6.10 -5.84 5.12
CA LEU A 30 -4.97 -5.05 5.53
C LEU A 30 -5.04 -4.73 7.03
N ASP A 31 -6.21 -4.31 7.50
CA ASP A 31 -6.45 -4.02 8.92
C ASP A 31 -6.29 -5.27 9.79
N SER A 32 -6.64 -6.43 9.25
CA SER A 32 -6.54 -7.72 9.94
C SER A 32 -5.15 -8.36 9.80
N ARG A 33 -4.20 -7.67 9.17
CA ARG A 33 -2.82 -8.10 9.00
C ARG A 33 -2.65 -9.30 8.08
N PHE A 34 -3.41 -9.32 7.00
CA PHE A 34 -3.25 -10.25 5.89
C PHE A 34 -2.81 -9.47 4.63
N PRO A 35 -1.60 -8.88 4.64
CA PRO A 35 -1.21 -7.94 3.58
C PRO A 35 -1.07 -8.60 2.21
N ARG A 36 -0.64 -9.85 2.15
CA ARG A 36 -0.50 -10.54 0.86
C ARG A 36 -1.85 -10.79 0.21
N ASP A 37 -2.83 -11.22 1.01
CA ASP A 37 -4.18 -11.42 0.49
C ASP A 37 -4.84 -10.09 0.16
N ALA A 38 -4.60 -9.05 0.98
CA ALA A 38 -5.06 -7.71 0.67
C ALA A 38 -4.55 -7.24 -0.70
N ALA A 39 -3.26 -7.45 -0.96
CA ALA A 39 -2.66 -7.06 -2.24
C ALA A 39 -3.30 -7.80 -3.43
N ARG A 40 -3.59 -9.09 -3.28
CA ARG A 40 -4.24 -9.87 -4.33
C ARG A 40 -5.62 -9.32 -4.67
N VAL A 41 -6.40 -9.01 -3.65
CA VAL A 41 -7.75 -8.47 -3.81
C VAL A 41 -7.73 -7.06 -4.38
N LEU A 42 -6.83 -6.21 -3.87
CA LEU A 42 -6.71 -4.82 -4.30
C LEU A 42 -6.16 -4.70 -5.73
N ARG A 43 -5.41 -5.68 -6.18
CA ARG A 43 -4.94 -5.71 -7.58
C ARG A 43 -6.12 -5.72 -8.55
N LYS A 44 -7.17 -6.45 -8.23
CA LYS A 44 -8.40 -6.42 -9.03
C LYS A 44 -8.96 -5.01 -9.14
N VAL A 45 -8.95 -4.26 -8.04
CA VAL A 45 -9.52 -2.91 -8.01
C VAL A 45 -8.74 -1.97 -8.93
N VAL A 46 -7.41 -1.97 -8.83
CA VAL A 46 -6.58 -1.07 -9.67
C VAL A 46 -6.58 -1.48 -11.13
N ASP A 47 -6.75 -2.76 -11.43
CA ASP A 47 -6.87 -3.24 -12.81
C ASP A 47 -8.19 -2.77 -13.42
N ALA A 48 -9.28 -2.78 -12.66
CA ALA A 48 -10.58 -2.33 -13.11
C ALA A 48 -10.70 -0.80 -13.13
N GLU A 49 -10.07 -0.13 -12.17
CA GLU A 49 -10.14 1.33 -12.00
C GLU A 49 -8.74 1.90 -11.78
N PRO A 50 -7.95 2.05 -12.86
CA PRO A 50 -6.55 2.54 -12.74
C PRO A 50 -6.40 3.93 -12.14
N GLY A 51 -7.45 4.74 -12.16
CA GLY A 51 -7.47 6.08 -11.57
C GLY A 51 -7.91 6.12 -10.11
N HIS A 52 -8.14 4.97 -9.49
CA HIS A 52 -8.61 4.91 -8.10
C HIS A 52 -7.44 5.10 -7.13
N ALA A 53 -7.18 6.34 -6.75
CA ALA A 53 -6.05 6.68 -5.87
C ALA A 53 -6.08 5.92 -4.55
N GLY A 54 -7.24 5.82 -3.90
CA GLY A 54 -7.40 5.08 -2.65
C GLY A 54 -7.00 3.61 -2.76
N ALA A 55 -7.29 2.98 -3.90
CA ALA A 55 -6.91 1.59 -4.13
C ALA A 55 -5.39 1.45 -4.31
N TRP A 56 -4.75 2.38 -5.02
CA TRP A 56 -3.29 2.38 -5.13
C TRP A 56 -2.61 2.62 -3.79
N GLU A 57 -3.17 3.49 -2.96
CA GLU A 57 -2.66 3.70 -1.60
C GLU A 57 -2.69 2.40 -0.80
N LEU A 58 -3.84 1.74 -0.75
CA LEU A 58 -3.99 0.49 0.00
C LEU A 58 -3.13 -0.63 -0.57
N LEU A 59 -3.04 -0.73 -1.89
CA LEU A 59 -2.20 -1.73 -2.54
C LEU A 59 -0.72 -1.52 -2.20
N GLY A 60 -0.26 -0.27 -2.26
CA GLY A 60 1.10 0.07 -1.87
C GLY A 60 1.40 -0.28 -0.42
N ARG A 61 0.47 0.04 0.48
CA ARG A 61 0.58 -0.29 1.91
C ARG A 61 0.61 -1.80 2.12
N ALA A 62 -0.22 -2.54 1.41
CA ALA A 62 -0.27 -4.00 1.51
C ALA A 62 1.05 -4.63 1.04
N HIS A 63 1.56 -4.19 -0.10
CA HIS A 63 2.87 -4.65 -0.58
C HIS A 63 4.00 -4.30 0.38
N PHE A 64 3.98 -3.06 0.90
CA PHE A 64 4.99 -2.61 1.86
C PHE A 64 4.98 -3.48 3.12
N ALA A 65 3.79 -3.73 3.68
CA ALA A 65 3.62 -4.58 4.85
C ALA A 65 4.05 -6.03 4.61
N ALA A 66 3.91 -6.51 3.39
CA ALA A 66 4.34 -7.85 2.99
C ALA A 66 5.83 -7.91 2.61
N ALA A 67 6.56 -6.82 2.78
CA ALA A 67 7.95 -6.67 2.37
C ALA A 67 8.17 -6.90 0.86
N GLN A 68 7.14 -6.67 0.08
CA GLN A 68 7.19 -6.70 -1.38
C GLN A 68 7.50 -5.29 -1.89
N LEU A 69 8.76 -4.89 -1.74
CA LEU A 69 9.14 -3.49 -1.83
C LEU A 69 9.10 -2.92 -3.25
N SER A 70 9.46 -3.70 -4.25
CA SER A 70 9.37 -3.25 -5.64
C SER A 70 7.91 -3.02 -6.08
N PRO A 71 6.97 -3.95 -5.82
CA PRO A 71 5.55 -3.68 -6.05
C PRO A 71 5.00 -2.51 -5.25
N ALA A 72 5.46 -2.33 -4.00
CA ALA A 72 5.07 -1.17 -3.18
C ALA A 72 5.51 0.14 -3.84
N GLU A 73 6.74 0.20 -4.30
CA GLU A 73 7.26 1.35 -5.02
C GLU A 73 6.40 1.68 -6.25
N GLU A 74 6.07 0.68 -7.04
CA GLU A 74 5.23 0.86 -8.24
C GLU A 74 3.88 1.47 -7.87
N SER A 75 3.24 0.93 -6.84
CA SER A 75 1.93 1.43 -6.37
C SER A 75 2.02 2.87 -5.88
N PHE A 76 3.05 3.21 -5.12
CA PHE A 76 3.24 4.56 -4.61
C PHE A 76 3.62 5.56 -5.72
N ARG A 77 4.32 5.11 -6.76
CA ARG A 77 4.57 5.95 -7.93
C ARG A 77 3.28 6.28 -8.66
N ARG A 78 2.40 5.32 -8.81
CA ARG A 78 1.07 5.57 -9.39
C ARG A 78 0.28 6.54 -8.53
N LEU A 79 0.35 6.39 -7.21
CA LEU A 79 -0.32 7.31 -6.29
C LEU A 79 0.22 8.74 -6.43
N VAL A 80 1.54 8.91 -6.55
CA VAL A 80 2.15 10.22 -6.77
C VAL A 80 1.65 10.83 -8.08
N ASP A 81 1.52 10.03 -9.14
CA ASP A 81 1.01 10.51 -10.42
C ASP A 81 -0.44 10.96 -10.32
N LEU A 82 -1.25 10.25 -9.56
CA LEU A 82 -2.68 10.57 -9.37
C LEU A 82 -2.91 11.71 -8.39
N GLU A 83 -2.05 11.85 -7.39
CA GLU A 83 -2.14 12.85 -6.32
C GLU A 83 -0.81 13.57 -6.15
N PRO A 84 -0.40 14.41 -7.13
CA PRO A 84 0.94 15.02 -7.11
C PRO A 84 1.18 15.97 -5.93
N THR A 85 0.12 16.43 -5.27
CA THR A 85 0.23 17.33 -4.11
C THR A 85 0.15 16.59 -2.77
N SER A 86 0.12 15.26 -2.78
CA SER A 86 0.08 14.47 -1.55
C SER A 86 1.47 14.31 -0.96
N ALA A 87 1.73 14.97 0.16
CA ALA A 87 2.98 14.79 0.91
C ALA A 87 3.12 13.35 1.41
N TRP A 88 2.00 12.73 1.79
CA TRP A 88 2.01 11.34 2.23
C TRP A 88 2.47 10.39 1.12
N ALA A 89 2.00 10.59 -0.10
CA ALA A 89 2.41 9.74 -1.23
C ALA A 89 3.92 9.83 -1.50
N GLN A 90 4.47 11.04 -1.44
CA GLN A 90 5.91 11.25 -1.59
C GLN A 90 6.69 10.56 -0.46
N THR A 91 6.22 10.69 0.79
CA THR A 91 6.83 10.03 1.95
C THR A 91 6.82 8.51 1.76
N ALA A 92 5.68 7.95 1.38
CA ALA A 92 5.53 6.51 1.16
C ALA A 92 6.49 5.99 0.09
N LEU A 93 6.60 6.71 -1.02
CA LEU A 93 7.52 6.35 -2.10
C LEU A 93 8.98 6.41 -1.60
N GLY A 94 9.35 7.47 -0.88
CA GLY A 94 10.69 7.59 -0.30
C GLY A 94 11.03 6.43 0.62
N LEU A 95 10.08 6.02 1.48
CA LEU A 95 10.29 4.89 2.39
C LEU A 95 10.45 3.56 1.63
N ALA A 96 9.66 3.34 0.58
CA ALA A 96 9.78 2.14 -0.24
C ALA A 96 11.15 2.07 -0.93
N LEU A 97 11.68 3.20 -1.34
CA LEU A 97 13.03 3.28 -1.92
C LEU A 97 14.10 3.03 -0.86
N ASP A 98 13.96 3.65 0.31
CA ASP A 98 14.90 3.46 1.42
C ASP A 98 15.01 1.99 1.84
N ARG A 99 13.87 1.30 1.91
CA ARG A 99 13.83 -0.12 2.26
C ARG A 99 14.52 -1.01 1.21
N GLN A 100 14.68 -0.50 -0.01
CA GLN A 100 15.44 -1.16 -1.07
C GLN A 100 16.91 -0.72 -1.10
N SER A 101 17.37 0.01 -0.09
CA SER A 101 18.69 0.59 0.00
C SER A 101 18.99 1.63 -1.11
N ARG A 102 17.94 2.18 -1.69
CA ARG A 102 18.04 3.21 -2.74
C ARG A 102 17.86 4.60 -2.12
N HIS A 103 18.73 4.92 -1.17
CA HIS A 103 18.61 6.12 -0.35
C HIS A 103 18.77 7.43 -1.14
N ARG A 104 19.58 7.45 -2.18
CA ARG A 104 19.75 8.65 -3.01
C ARG A 104 18.46 9.03 -3.71
N GLU A 105 17.73 8.03 -4.20
CA GLU A 105 16.42 8.25 -4.80
C GLU A 105 15.39 8.60 -3.74
N GLY A 106 15.41 7.88 -2.62
CA GLY A 106 14.49 8.12 -1.51
C GLY A 106 14.56 9.54 -0.97
N VAL A 107 15.78 10.08 -0.83
CA VAL A 107 16.01 11.44 -0.33
C VAL A 107 15.31 12.50 -1.18
N VAL A 108 15.24 12.31 -2.49
CA VAL A 108 14.56 13.26 -3.39
C VAL A 108 13.08 13.36 -3.01
N HIS A 109 12.43 12.22 -2.79
CA HIS A 109 11.01 12.18 -2.44
C HIS A 109 10.75 12.70 -1.02
N HIS A 110 11.65 12.42 -0.08
CA HIS A 110 11.54 12.98 1.27
C HIS A 110 11.67 14.51 1.26
N ARG A 111 12.54 15.07 0.44
CA ARG A 111 12.66 16.51 0.28
C ARG A 111 11.41 17.14 -0.32
N ILE A 112 10.84 16.50 -1.32
CA ILE A 112 9.59 16.96 -1.93
C ILE A 112 8.47 16.93 -0.87
N ALA A 113 8.37 15.83 -0.12
CA ALA A 113 7.38 15.69 0.93
C ALA A 113 7.52 16.79 1.99
N ALA A 114 8.75 17.06 2.43
CA ALA A 114 9.02 18.12 3.42
C ALA A 114 8.61 19.49 2.89
N ALA A 115 8.89 19.79 1.62
CA ALA A 115 8.48 21.03 0.99
C ALA A 115 6.96 21.16 0.89
N MET A 116 6.24 20.05 0.84
CA MET A 116 4.78 20.00 0.84
C MET A 116 4.17 20.04 2.24
N GLY A 117 5.00 20.10 3.29
CA GLY A 117 4.54 20.14 4.66
C GLY A 117 4.31 18.77 5.30
N ALA A 118 5.00 17.73 4.81
CA ALA A 118 4.92 16.40 5.43
C ALA A 118 5.31 16.48 6.90
N SER A 119 4.58 15.76 7.72
CA SER A 119 4.86 15.64 9.14
C SER A 119 5.47 14.27 9.46
N PRO A 120 6.11 14.14 10.63
CA PRO A 120 6.57 12.80 11.07
C PRO A 120 5.46 11.76 11.14
N ARG A 121 4.21 12.19 11.26
CA ARG A 121 3.04 11.28 11.27
C ARG A 121 2.84 10.58 9.94
N ASP A 122 3.25 11.21 8.84
CA ASP A 122 3.10 10.60 7.50
C ASP A 122 4.00 9.36 7.39
N ALA A 123 5.25 9.46 7.81
CA ALA A 123 6.14 8.31 7.85
C ALA A 123 5.61 7.20 8.77
N THR A 124 5.12 7.58 9.95
CA THR A 124 4.55 6.63 10.90
C THR A 124 3.36 5.87 10.31
N ARG A 125 2.49 6.57 9.57
CA ARG A 125 1.33 5.92 8.93
C ARG A 125 1.73 4.81 7.98
N VAL A 126 2.80 4.99 7.23
CA VAL A 126 3.29 3.95 6.31
C VAL A 126 3.88 2.78 7.09
N GLU A 127 4.72 3.09 8.09
CA GLU A 127 5.44 2.07 8.85
C GLU A 127 4.57 1.27 9.80
N LEU A 128 3.50 1.85 10.32
CA LEU A 128 2.59 1.14 11.23
C LEU A 128 1.96 -0.09 10.59
N VAL A 129 1.80 -0.10 9.28
CA VAL A 129 1.26 -1.25 8.55
C VAL A 129 2.24 -2.41 8.55
N ASP A 130 3.54 -2.10 8.58
CA ASP A 130 4.62 -3.09 8.53
C ASP A 130 5.05 -3.57 9.93
N ARG A 131 4.62 -2.90 10.98
CA ARG A 131 5.05 -3.26 12.32
C ARG A 131 4.39 -4.53 12.84
N PRO A 132 5.20 -5.48 13.35
CA PRO A 132 4.62 -6.58 14.10
C PRO A 132 3.91 -6.03 15.34
N THR A 133 2.80 -6.61 15.69
CA THR A 133 2.14 -6.35 16.96
C THR A 133 3.02 -6.94 18.07
N GLY A 134 3.61 -6.06 18.79
CA GLY A 134 4.37 -6.46 19.97
C GLY A 134 3.46 -6.78 21.10
#